data_0a531b433463b45f96387279224386f4
#
_entry.id   0a531b433463b45f96387279224386f4
#
_cell.length_a   1.000
_cell.length_b   1.000
_cell.length_c   1.000
_cell.angle_alpha   90.00
_cell.angle_beta   90.00
_cell.angle_gamma   90.00
#
_symmetry.space_group_name_H-M   'P 1'
#
loop_
_entity.id
_entity.type
_entity.pdbx_description
1 polymer ?
#
loop_
_entity_poly.entity_id
_entity_poly.type
_entity_poly.pdbx_seq_one_letter_code
_entity_poly.pdbx_strand_id
1 'polypeptide(L)'
;MSVLEKTSDMSLSVRSADPLRGILLKVISVFFFVAMATMLKATQTIPSGEMVFFRSFFALLPVLLYLGWKGRLRHAFATKRPLGHVLRGLVGVASMSLGFFALTRLPLPEATAINYATPLLIVIFSALLLGERVHYFRWTAVVIGLVGVIVILWPRLTIFAGGAALGEAEAVGALAALMAAVLSAFAMMAVRNLVHTERTETIVTYFFISASILSLLTLPLGWVWPTPEQAALLIGAGFFGGVGQLLMTSSYRYADMSVIAPFEYVSLILTIIIGFVIFADVPTLPMLAGAVIIVASGIAVILRERWLGLDRARAKEASTP
;
A
#
# COMPACT_ATOMS: atom_id res chain seq x y z
N MET A 1 -26.75 -37.96 -22.20
CA MET A 1 -27.12 -36.73 -21.49
C MET A 1 -26.24 -36.60 -20.28
N SER A 2 -25.24 -35.77 -20.30
CA SER A 2 -24.81 -34.85 -19.26
C SER A 2 -23.34 -34.68 -18.94
N VAL A 3 -22.44 -34.75 -19.86
CA VAL A 3 -21.07 -34.25 -19.65
C VAL A 3 -20.94 -32.83 -20.18
N LEU A 4 -21.82 -32.37 -21.06
CA LEU A 4 -21.82 -31.02 -21.64
C LEU A 4 -22.55 -29.96 -20.78
N GLU A 5 -23.34 -30.38 -19.79
CA GLU A 5 -24.08 -29.45 -18.92
C GLU A 5 -23.28 -29.00 -17.69
N LYS A 6 -22.17 -29.68 -17.38
CA LYS A 6 -21.26 -29.33 -16.28
C LYS A 6 -20.16 -28.35 -16.66
N THR A 7 -20.00 -28.08 -17.95
CA THR A 7 -19.02 -27.11 -18.47
C THR A 7 -19.57 -25.67 -18.64
N SER A 8 -20.91 -25.51 -18.55
CA SER A 8 -21.54 -24.18 -18.68
C SER A 8 -21.54 -23.34 -17.40
N ASP A 9 -21.36 -23.96 -16.24
CA ASP A 9 -21.30 -23.23 -14.94
C ASP A 9 -19.92 -22.72 -14.57
N MET A 10 -18.93 -22.98 -15.40
CA MET A 10 -17.57 -22.43 -15.28
C MET A 10 -17.33 -21.28 -16.24
N SER A 11 -18.37 -20.67 -16.79
CA SER A 11 -18.30 -19.35 -17.37
C SER A 11 -18.03 -18.37 -16.23
N LEU A 12 -16.77 -17.99 -16.11
CA LEU A 12 -16.35 -16.80 -15.38
C LEU A 12 -17.39 -15.72 -15.70
N SER A 13 -18.25 -15.39 -14.73
CA SER A 13 -19.18 -14.30 -14.85
C SER A 13 -18.39 -13.11 -15.39
N VAL A 14 -18.67 -12.72 -16.63
CA VAL A 14 -18.18 -11.47 -17.20
C VAL A 14 -18.58 -10.41 -16.19
N ARG A 15 -17.60 -9.98 -15.38
CA ARG A 15 -17.81 -8.94 -14.37
C ARG A 15 -18.34 -7.74 -15.12
N SER A 16 -19.53 -7.30 -14.78
CA SER A 16 -20.01 -6.00 -15.22
C SER A 16 -18.95 -4.98 -14.79
N ALA A 17 -18.13 -4.52 -15.73
CA ALA A 17 -17.17 -3.48 -15.49
C ALA A 17 -17.97 -2.25 -15.07
N ASP A 18 -17.90 -1.90 -13.79
CA ASP A 18 -18.45 -0.66 -13.24
C ASP A 18 -17.27 0.18 -12.73
N PRO A 19 -16.56 0.87 -13.65
CA PRO A 19 -15.37 1.63 -13.32
C PRO A 19 -15.64 2.71 -12.27
N LEU A 20 -16.84 3.29 -12.31
CA LEU A 20 -17.25 4.36 -11.38
C LEU A 20 -17.34 3.83 -9.95
N ARG A 21 -17.92 2.66 -9.77
CA ARG A 21 -17.96 1.97 -8.47
C ARG A 21 -16.57 1.58 -8.00
N GLY A 22 -15.70 1.11 -8.89
CA GLY A 22 -14.30 0.82 -8.57
C GLY A 22 -13.54 2.06 -8.09
N ILE A 23 -13.69 3.18 -8.80
CA ILE A 23 -13.09 4.47 -8.43
C ILE A 23 -13.62 4.95 -7.07
N LEU A 24 -14.94 4.93 -6.87
CA LEU A 24 -15.55 5.37 -5.62
C LEU A 24 -15.04 4.56 -4.42
N LEU A 25 -15.01 3.22 -4.54
CA LEU A 25 -14.48 2.34 -3.50
C LEU A 25 -13.00 2.64 -3.22
N LYS A 26 -12.19 2.91 -4.25
CA LYS A 26 -10.78 3.27 -4.10
C LYS A 26 -10.63 4.60 -3.37
N VAL A 27 -11.34 5.63 -3.78
CA VAL A 27 -11.29 6.95 -3.12
C VAL A 27 -11.70 6.84 -1.66
N ILE A 28 -12.81 6.15 -1.36
CA ILE A 28 -13.23 5.93 0.04
C ILE A 28 -12.15 5.16 0.81
N SER A 29 -11.54 4.13 0.22
CA SER A 29 -10.45 3.40 0.89
C SER A 29 -9.26 4.28 1.24
N VAL A 30 -8.93 5.26 0.38
CA VAL A 30 -7.87 6.23 0.62
C VAL A 30 -8.19 7.09 1.86
N PHE A 31 -9.42 7.56 2.02
CA PHE A 31 -9.83 8.29 3.23
C PHE A 31 -9.61 7.45 4.49
N PHE A 32 -10.00 6.18 4.46
CA PHE A 32 -9.80 5.26 5.60
C PHE A 32 -8.30 5.05 5.91
N PHE A 33 -7.45 4.88 4.89
CA PHE A 33 -6.02 4.74 5.11
C PHE A 33 -5.35 6.02 5.60
N VAL A 34 -5.78 7.17 5.12
CA VAL A 34 -5.26 8.46 5.61
C VAL A 34 -5.72 8.69 7.06
N ALA A 35 -6.97 8.40 7.40
CA ALA A 35 -7.44 8.46 8.78
C ALA A 35 -6.66 7.51 9.69
N MET A 36 -6.40 6.27 9.26
CA MET A 36 -5.54 5.32 9.96
C MET A 36 -4.13 5.91 10.19
N ALA A 37 -3.49 6.44 9.14
CA ALA A 37 -2.15 7.02 9.23
C ALA A 37 -2.11 8.23 10.18
N THR A 38 -3.16 9.05 10.16
CA THR A 38 -3.33 10.20 11.07
C THR A 38 -3.41 9.73 12.53
N MET A 39 -4.23 8.70 12.83
CA MET A 39 -4.34 8.14 14.18
C MET A 39 -3.00 7.56 14.65
N LEU A 40 -2.28 6.84 13.79
CA LEU A 40 -0.95 6.30 14.12
C LEU A 40 0.08 7.43 14.34
N LYS A 41 0.04 8.48 13.53
CA LYS A 41 0.90 9.65 13.74
C LYS A 41 0.61 10.35 15.06
N ALA A 42 -0.63 10.42 15.49
CA ALA A 42 -1.00 10.99 16.79
C ALA A 42 -0.50 10.16 17.98
N THR A 43 -0.11 8.89 17.76
CA THR A 43 0.45 8.00 18.80
C THR A 43 1.96 7.80 18.64
N GLN A 44 2.70 8.83 18.20
CA GLN A 44 4.14 8.74 17.87
C GLN A 44 5.06 8.36 19.04
N THR A 45 4.59 8.40 20.30
CA THR A 45 5.31 7.93 21.48
C THR A 45 5.26 6.41 21.64
N ILE A 46 4.36 5.74 20.92
CA ILE A 46 4.20 4.28 20.96
C ILE A 46 5.22 3.64 20.02
N PRO A 47 5.93 2.56 20.44
CA PRO A 47 6.85 1.84 19.58
C PRO A 47 6.19 1.29 18.32
N SER A 48 6.90 1.35 17.18
CA SER A 48 6.33 0.94 15.89
C SER A 48 5.84 -0.51 15.85
N GLY A 49 6.52 -1.43 16.55
CA GLY A 49 6.09 -2.82 16.66
C GLY A 49 4.74 -2.98 17.35
N GLU A 50 4.50 -2.20 18.38
CA GLU A 50 3.23 -2.15 19.09
C GLU A 50 2.12 -1.54 18.21
N MET A 51 2.42 -0.46 17.49
CA MET A 51 1.50 0.09 16.48
C MET A 51 1.11 -0.96 15.42
N VAL A 52 2.07 -1.77 14.95
CA VAL A 52 1.82 -2.86 13.99
C VAL A 52 0.88 -3.90 14.59
N PHE A 53 1.06 -4.25 15.86
CA PHE A 53 0.18 -5.20 16.55
C PHE A 53 -1.26 -4.69 16.59
N PHE A 54 -1.48 -3.53 17.19
CA PHE A 54 -2.83 -2.96 17.33
C PHE A 54 -3.50 -2.80 15.96
N ARG A 55 -2.80 -2.19 15.01
CA ARG A 55 -3.32 -2.00 13.65
C ARG A 55 -3.69 -3.31 12.97
N SER A 56 -2.91 -4.37 13.14
CA SER A 56 -3.15 -5.64 12.45
C SER A 56 -4.19 -6.49 13.16
N PHE A 57 -4.13 -6.54 14.49
CA PHE A 57 -5.07 -7.30 15.31
C PHE A 57 -6.49 -6.75 15.18
N PHE A 58 -6.67 -5.44 15.32
CA PHE A 58 -7.99 -4.83 15.21
C PHE A 58 -8.48 -4.70 13.77
N ALA A 59 -7.60 -4.77 12.77
CA ALA A 59 -8.00 -4.88 11.37
C ALA A 59 -8.65 -6.23 11.04
N LEU A 60 -8.36 -7.29 11.80
CA LEU A 60 -9.05 -8.58 11.65
C LEU A 60 -10.54 -8.46 11.95
N LEU A 61 -10.95 -7.59 12.86
CA LEU A 61 -12.35 -7.46 13.26
C LEU A 61 -13.27 -7.13 12.06
N PRO A 62 -13.12 -6.03 11.33
CA PRO A 62 -13.98 -5.74 10.18
C PRO A 62 -13.83 -6.77 9.06
N VAL A 63 -12.63 -7.35 8.87
CA VAL A 63 -12.40 -8.40 7.86
C VAL A 63 -13.17 -9.67 8.19
N LEU A 64 -13.07 -10.17 9.42
CA LEU A 64 -13.75 -11.38 9.85
C LEU A 64 -15.26 -11.19 9.94
N LEU A 65 -15.73 -10.03 10.38
CA LEU A 65 -17.16 -9.69 10.37
C LEU A 65 -17.72 -9.69 8.94
N TYR A 66 -17.03 -9.05 7.99
CA TYR A 66 -17.41 -9.08 6.58
C TYR A 66 -17.45 -10.50 6.00
N LEU A 67 -16.44 -11.31 6.30
CA LEU A 67 -16.38 -12.70 5.83
C LEU A 67 -17.44 -13.58 6.50
N GLY A 68 -17.72 -13.37 7.78
CA GLY A 68 -18.80 -14.02 8.50
C GLY A 68 -20.17 -13.72 7.89
N TRP A 69 -20.43 -12.45 7.63
CA TRP A 69 -21.67 -12.02 6.97
C TRP A 69 -21.83 -12.62 5.56
N LYS A 70 -20.73 -12.82 4.84
CA LYS A 70 -20.72 -13.47 3.52
C LYS A 70 -20.73 -15.01 3.57
N GLY A 71 -20.72 -15.62 4.76
CA GLY A 71 -20.63 -17.08 4.92
C GLY A 71 -19.32 -17.68 4.40
N ARG A 72 -18.23 -16.88 4.32
CA ARG A 72 -16.96 -17.25 3.69
C ARG A 72 -15.80 -17.44 4.67
N LEU A 73 -16.05 -17.47 5.99
CA LEU A 73 -15.00 -17.59 7.01
C LEU A 73 -14.09 -18.82 6.79
N ARG A 74 -14.65 -19.98 6.48
CA ARG A 74 -13.84 -21.19 6.22
C ARG A 74 -12.87 -21.02 5.06
N HIS A 75 -13.24 -20.24 4.05
CA HIS A 75 -12.40 -19.99 2.88
C HIS A 75 -11.24 -19.02 3.19
N ALA A 76 -11.36 -18.20 4.21
CA ALA A 76 -10.31 -17.28 4.62
C ALA A 76 -9.07 -18.01 5.19
N PHE A 77 -9.26 -19.21 5.72
CA PHE A 77 -8.20 -20.02 6.33
C PHE A 77 -7.70 -21.16 5.43
N ALA A 78 -8.35 -21.39 4.28
CA ALA A 78 -7.94 -22.41 3.34
C ALA A 78 -6.81 -21.89 2.43
N THR A 79 -5.60 -22.41 2.59
CA THR A 79 -4.44 -22.04 1.76
C THR A 79 -3.77 -23.28 1.15
N LYS A 80 -3.28 -23.12 -0.08
CA LYS A 80 -2.44 -24.09 -0.78
C LYS A 80 -0.94 -23.73 -0.70
N ARG A 81 -0.61 -22.49 -0.23
CA ARG A 81 0.76 -21.95 -0.22
C ARG A 81 1.13 -21.31 1.12
N PRO A 82 1.20 -22.06 2.22
CA PRO A 82 1.48 -21.51 3.55
C PRO A 82 2.79 -20.78 3.61
N LEU A 83 3.86 -21.31 2.98
CA LEU A 83 5.17 -20.65 2.93
C LEU A 83 5.13 -19.30 2.22
N GLY A 84 4.32 -19.17 1.16
CA GLY A 84 4.11 -17.89 0.47
C GLY A 84 3.48 -16.83 1.38
N HIS A 85 2.53 -17.23 2.22
CA HIS A 85 1.93 -16.34 3.21
C HIS A 85 2.91 -15.93 4.31
N VAL A 86 3.74 -16.86 4.78
CA VAL A 86 4.79 -16.56 5.78
C VAL A 86 5.79 -15.55 5.21
N LEU A 87 6.32 -15.80 4.02
CA LEU A 87 7.27 -14.87 3.37
C LEU A 87 6.64 -13.48 3.14
N ARG A 88 5.38 -13.45 2.62
CA ARG A 88 4.61 -12.22 2.47
C ARG A 88 4.40 -11.52 3.81
N GLY A 89 4.14 -12.28 4.86
CA GLY A 89 3.97 -11.78 6.23
C GLY A 89 5.26 -11.12 6.74
N LEU A 90 6.38 -11.83 6.68
CA LEU A 90 7.68 -11.33 7.16
C LEU A 90 8.08 -10.01 6.47
N VAL A 91 8.09 -10.01 5.14
CA VAL A 91 8.48 -8.81 4.36
C VAL A 91 7.48 -7.67 4.59
N GLY A 92 6.17 -7.99 4.62
CA GLY A 92 5.15 -6.98 4.83
C GLY A 92 5.15 -6.38 6.24
N VAL A 93 5.44 -7.18 7.28
CA VAL A 93 5.55 -6.69 8.65
C VAL A 93 6.80 -5.81 8.81
N ALA A 94 7.94 -6.22 8.25
CA ALA A 94 9.15 -5.41 8.25
C ALA A 94 8.91 -4.05 7.55
N SER A 95 8.27 -4.08 6.36
CA SER A 95 7.89 -2.87 5.64
C SER A 95 6.98 -1.96 6.49
N MET A 96 5.95 -2.54 7.10
CA MET A 96 4.98 -1.79 7.90
C MET A 96 5.60 -1.20 9.17
N SER A 97 6.48 -1.96 9.85
CA SER A 97 7.20 -1.48 11.04
C SER A 97 8.10 -0.29 10.71
N LEU A 98 8.85 -0.36 9.60
CA LEU A 98 9.69 0.76 9.14
C LEU A 98 8.84 1.95 8.68
N GLY A 99 7.71 1.70 8.01
CA GLY A 99 6.78 2.76 7.61
C GLY A 99 6.18 3.49 8.81
N PHE A 100 5.75 2.77 9.86
CA PHE A 100 5.23 3.39 11.08
C PHE A 100 6.33 4.08 11.88
N PHE A 101 7.54 3.50 11.93
CA PHE A 101 8.69 4.19 12.50
C PHE A 101 8.98 5.50 11.77
N ALA A 102 8.90 5.52 10.45
CA ALA A 102 9.06 6.75 9.66
C ALA A 102 7.97 7.78 9.99
N LEU A 103 6.70 7.35 10.17
CA LEU A 103 5.60 8.24 10.56
C LEU A 103 5.82 8.93 11.91
N THR A 104 6.55 8.29 12.85
CA THR A 104 6.89 8.91 14.13
C THR A 104 7.99 9.96 14.03
N ARG A 105 8.73 10.00 12.91
CA ARG A 105 9.92 10.86 12.71
C ARG A 105 9.74 11.91 11.63
N LEU A 106 8.83 11.69 10.69
CA LEU A 106 8.59 12.57 9.54
C LEU A 106 7.21 13.23 9.60
N PRO A 107 7.06 14.40 8.98
CA PRO A 107 5.76 14.94 8.63
C PRO A 107 4.94 13.93 7.82
N LEU A 108 3.62 13.88 8.07
CA LEU A 108 2.73 12.93 7.43
C LEU A 108 2.76 13.00 5.88
N PRO A 109 2.80 14.20 5.25
CA PRO A 109 2.90 14.31 3.80
C PRO A 109 4.23 13.77 3.25
N GLU A 110 5.35 13.99 3.95
CA GLU A 110 6.68 13.52 3.51
C GLU A 110 6.75 11.98 3.52
N ALA A 111 6.33 11.35 4.62
CA ALA A 111 6.29 9.89 4.72
C ALA A 111 5.41 9.28 3.61
N THR A 112 4.27 9.92 3.32
CA THR A 112 3.36 9.50 2.23
C THR A 112 4.02 9.65 0.85
N ALA A 113 4.68 10.78 0.60
CA ALA A 113 5.33 11.04 -0.69
C ALA A 113 6.50 10.07 -0.95
N ILE A 114 7.32 9.76 0.05
CA ILE A 114 8.40 8.77 -0.08
C ILE A 114 7.82 7.38 -0.36
N ASN A 115 6.70 7.02 0.24
CA ASN A 115 6.07 5.72 0.01
C ASN A 115 5.61 5.53 -1.46
N TYR A 116 5.39 6.60 -2.21
CA TYR A 116 5.12 6.51 -3.66
C TYR A 116 6.33 6.09 -4.50
N ALA A 117 7.52 5.92 -3.90
CA ALA A 117 8.61 5.18 -4.54
C ALA A 117 8.26 3.70 -4.78
N THR A 118 7.34 3.11 -3.99
CA THR A 118 6.96 1.69 -4.09
C THR A 118 6.56 1.26 -5.52
N PRO A 119 5.67 1.93 -6.24
CA PRO A 119 5.32 1.56 -7.62
C PRO A 119 6.51 1.60 -8.57
N LEU A 120 7.42 2.56 -8.40
CA LEU A 120 8.63 2.69 -9.22
C LEU A 120 9.57 1.52 -8.97
N LEU A 121 9.76 1.16 -7.70
CA LEU A 121 10.57 0.02 -7.28
C LEU A 121 10.00 -1.32 -7.75
N ILE A 122 8.66 -1.46 -7.80
CA ILE A 122 8.01 -2.65 -8.38
C ILE A 122 8.41 -2.82 -9.84
N VAL A 123 8.46 -1.76 -10.63
CA VAL A 123 8.89 -1.82 -12.05
C VAL A 123 10.34 -2.28 -12.14
N ILE A 124 11.24 -1.71 -11.33
CA ILE A 124 12.66 -2.10 -11.28
C ILE A 124 12.80 -3.58 -10.93
N PHE A 125 12.19 -4.02 -9.83
CA PHE A 125 12.33 -5.40 -9.36
C PHE A 125 11.64 -6.40 -10.28
N SER A 126 10.52 -6.04 -10.92
CA SER A 126 9.90 -6.90 -11.94
C SER A 126 10.84 -7.12 -13.14
N ALA A 127 11.55 -6.08 -13.57
CA ALA A 127 12.53 -6.20 -14.65
C ALA A 127 13.73 -7.05 -14.24
N LEU A 128 14.31 -6.79 -13.04
CA LEU A 128 15.56 -7.43 -12.59
C LEU A 128 15.36 -8.86 -12.12
N LEU A 129 14.28 -9.14 -11.37
CA LEU A 129 14.07 -10.42 -10.70
C LEU A 129 13.15 -11.36 -11.48
N LEU A 130 12.15 -10.82 -12.20
CA LEU A 130 11.22 -11.63 -12.98
C LEU A 130 11.56 -11.66 -14.47
N GLY A 131 12.58 -10.92 -14.91
CA GLY A 131 12.99 -10.84 -16.31
C GLY A 131 11.91 -10.23 -17.22
N GLU A 132 10.99 -9.44 -16.66
CA GLU A 132 9.95 -8.77 -17.44
C GLU A 132 10.56 -7.74 -18.37
N ARG A 133 10.18 -7.78 -19.67
CA ARG A 133 10.64 -6.78 -20.63
C ARG A 133 9.93 -5.46 -20.39
N VAL A 134 10.63 -4.55 -19.73
CA VAL A 134 10.13 -3.19 -19.46
C VAL A 134 10.54 -2.27 -20.62
N HIS A 135 9.55 -1.65 -21.27
CA HIS A 135 9.79 -0.71 -22.37
C HIS A 135 10.50 0.55 -21.86
N TYR A 136 11.31 1.18 -22.72
CA TYR A 136 12.10 2.37 -22.41
C TYR A 136 11.29 3.50 -21.74
N PHE A 137 10.04 3.68 -22.14
CA PHE A 137 9.16 4.69 -21.53
C PHE A 137 8.93 4.48 -20.03
N ARG A 138 8.73 3.21 -19.59
CA ARG A 138 8.61 2.90 -18.17
C ARG A 138 9.91 3.18 -17.43
N TRP A 139 11.06 2.86 -18.03
CA TRP A 139 12.37 3.18 -17.46
C TRP A 139 12.57 4.68 -17.30
N THR A 140 12.22 5.49 -18.32
CA THR A 140 12.31 6.96 -18.23
C THR A 140 11.44 7.50 -17.10
N ALA A 141 10.19 7.02 -16.97
CA ALA A 141 9.31 7.44 -15.89
C ALA A 141 9.84 7.02 -14.51
N VAL A 142 10.42 5.81 -14.39
CA VAL A 142 11.05 5.36 -13.15
C VAL A 142 12.21 6.26 -12.76
N VAL A 143 13.10 6.60 -13.70
CA VAL A 143 14.23 7.51 -13.43
C VAL A 143 13.73 8.89 -12.99
N ILE A 144 12.75 9.46 -13.69
CA ILE A 144 12.15 10.76 -13.31
C ILE A 144 11.51 10.67 -11.92
N GLY A 145 10.75 9.62 -11.64
CA GLY A 145 10.14 9.43 -10.32
C GLY A 145 11.18 9.28 -9.20
N LEU A 146 12.28 8.55 -9.44
CA LEU A 146 13.38 8.45 -8.47
C LEU A 146 14.09 9.78 -8.23
N VAL A 147 14.24 10.62 -9.26
CA VAL A 147 14.71 12.01 -9.08
C VAL A 147 13.78 12.75 -8.12
N GLY A 148 12.46 12.61 -8.27
CA GLY A 148 11.49 13.17 -7.33
C GLY A 148 11.69 12.68 -5.89
N VAL A 149 11.96 11.38 -5.69
CA VAL A 149 12.30 10.83 -4.36
C VAL A 149 13.58 11.46 -3.81
N ILE A 150 14.62 11.59 -4.64
CA ILE A 150 15.87 12.24 -4.23
C ILE A 150 15.63 13.70 -3.84
N VAL A 151 14.81 14.44 -4.58
CA VAL A 151 14.48 15.84 -4.25
C VAL A 151 13.81 15.95 -2.88
N ILE A 152 12.91 15.03 -2.51
CA ILE A 152 12.30 14.97 -1.17
C ILE A 152 13.33 14.64 -0.11
N LEU A 153 14.20 13.68 -0.37
CA LEU A 153 15.18 13.18 0.58
C LEU A 153 16.37 14.12 0.77
N TRP A 154 16.73 14.92 -0.24
CA TRP A 154 17.93 15.75 -0.26
C TRP A 154 18.10 16.63 0.97
N PRO A 155 17.10 17.43 1.41
CA PRO A 155 17.26 18.26 2.61
C PRO A 155 17.47 17.45 3.89
N ARG A 156 17.01 16.21 3.93
CA ARG A 156 17.11 15.30 5.10
C ARG A 156 18.48 14.60 5.13
N LEU A 157 19.04 14.28 3.96
CA LEU A 157 20.32 13.59 3.83
C LEU A 157 21.51 14.53 3.98
N THR A 158 21.41 15.78 3.55
CA THR A 158 22.47 16.79 3.71
C THR A 158 22.76 17.15 5.17
N ILE A 159 21.83 16.84 6.07
CA ILE A 159 22.02 17.02 7.52
C ILE A 159 23.14 16.11 8.05
N PHE A 160 23.32 14.92 7.50
CA PHE A 160 24.45 14.04 7.84
C PHE A 160 25.82 14.62 7.47
N ALA A 161 25.87 15.55 6.50
CA ALA A 161 27.10 16.20 6.08
C ALA A 161 27.44 17.46 6.91
N GLY A 162 26.49 18.03 7.65
CA GLY A 162 26.61 19.34 8.31
C GLY A 162 26.56 19.36 9.84
N GLY A 163 26.39 18.24 10.53
CA GLY A 163 26.59 18.15 12.00
C GLY A 163 25.50 18.78 12.89
N ALA A 164 24.28 19.01 12.41
CA ALA A 164 23.19 19.48 13.25
C ALA A 164 22.37 18.32 13.81
N ALA A 165 22.48 18.07 15.13
CA ALA A 165 21.79 16.96 15.83
C ALA A 165 20.26 16.95 15.71
N LEU A 166 19.63 18.08 15.40
CA LEU A 166 18.16 18.21 15.28
C LEU A 166 17.57 17.54 14.03
N GLY A 167 18.38 17.24 13.00
CA GLY A 167 17.91 16.61 11.77
C GLY A 167 18.22 15.12 11.65
N GLU A 168 18.98 14.54 12.57
CA GLU A 168 19.38 13.13 12.51
C GLU A 168 18.17 12.18 12.63
N ALA A 169 17.23 12.48 13.50
CA ALA A 169 16.02 11.69 13.68
C ALA A 169 15.14 11.67 12.42
N GLU A 170 15.01 12.81 11.74
CA GLU A 170 14.23 12.91 10.50
C GLU A 170 14.94 12.22 9.34
N ALA A 171 16.27 12.31 9.25
CA ALA A 171 17.05 11.62 8.25
C ALA A 171 16.95 10.09 8.40
N VAL A 172 17.02 9.58 9.64
CA VAL A 172 16.77 8.15 9.93
C VAL A 172 15.34 7.77 9.57
N GLY A 173 14.35 8.63 9.84
CA GLY A 173 12.97 8.46 9.44
C GLY A 173 12.81 8.36 7.91
N ALA A 174 13.49 9.21 7.16
CA ALA A 174 13.46 9.22 5.69
C ALA A 174 14.08 7.95 5.09
N LEU A 175 15.20 7.48 5.64
CA LEU A 175 15.82 6.19 5.24
C LEU A 175 14.91 5.02 5.59
N ALA A 176 14.25 5.05 6.73
CA ALA A 176 13.28 4.02 7.12
C ALA A 176 12.07 4.00 6.17
N ALA A 177 11.56 5.18 5.76
CA ALA A 177 10.47 5.28 4.78
C ALA A 177 10.89 4.71 3.41
N LEU A 178 12.11 5.02 2.96
CA LEU A 178 12.62 4.48 1.70
C LEU A 178 12.79 2.96 1.76
N MET A 179 13.35 2.44 2.85
CA MET A 179 13.48 0.99 3.05
C MET A 179 12.12 0.31 3.18
N ALA A 180 11.15 0.96 3.82
CA ALA A 180 9.77 0.50 3.86
C ALA A 180 9.17 0.40 2.44
N ALA A 181 9.42 1.38 1.57
CA ALA A 181 8.98 1.34 0.18
C ALA A 181 9.63 0.19 -0.61
N VAL A 182 10.93 -0.08 -0.40
CA VAL A 182 11.63 -1.24 -0.98
C VAL A 182 10.98 -2.56 -0.56
N LEU A 183 10.80 -2.75 0.75
CA LEU A 183 10.18 -3.97 1.28
C LEU A 183 8.71 -4.08 0.86
N SER A 184 8.00 -2.95 0.77
CA SER A 184 6.62 -2.91 0.25
C SER A 184 6.55 -3.40 -1.19
N ALA A 185 7.52 -3.01 -2.03
CA ALA A 185 7.59 -3.49 -3.41
C ALA A 185 7.77 -5.02 -3.46
N PHE A 186 8.67 -5.60 -2.65
CA PHE A 186 8.81 -7.06 -2.54
C PHE A 186 7.53 -7.72 -2.02
N ALA A 187 6.89 -7.12 -1.02
CA ALA A 187 5.63 -7.62 -0.48
C ALA A 187 4.53 -7.65 -1.55
N MET A 188 4.44 -6.60 -2.39
CA MET A 188 3.46 -6.54 -3.49
C MET A 188 3.76 -7.57 -4.58
N MET A 189 5.03 -7.85 -4.87
CA MET A 189 5.42 -8.92 -5.80
C MET A 189 5.01 -10.30 -5.24
N ALA A 190 5.18 -10.52 -3.92
CA ALA A 190 4.71 -11.74 -3.26
C ALA A 190 3.18 -11.87 -3.35
N VAL A 191 2.44 -10.78 -3.14
CA VAL A 191 0.97 -10.75 -3.33
C VAL A 191 0.62 -11.11 -4.78
N ARG A 192 1.29 -10.50 -5.77
CA ARG A 192 1.06 -10.80 -7.20
C ARG A 192 1.25 -12.29 -7.51
N ASN A 193 2.22 -12.95 -6.89
CA ASN A 193 2.42 -14.38 -7.04
C ASN A 193 1.31 -15.20 -6.35
N LEU A 194 0.83 -14.75 -5.18
CA LEU A 194 -0.21 -15.46 -4.42
C LEU A 194 -1.61 -15.35 -5.06
N VAL A 195 -1.96 -14.22 -5.69
CA VAL A 195 -3.30 -14.02 -6.25
C VAL A 195 -3.65 -14.99 -7.39
N HIS A 196 -2.66 -15.63 -8.01
CA HIS A 196 -2.89 -16.66 -9.04
C HIS A 196 -3.42 -17.96 -8.45
N THR A 197 -3.17 -18.25 -7.18
CA THR A 197 -3.51 -19.54 -6.54
C THR A 197 -4.38 -19.38 -5.30
N GLU A 198 -4.39 -18.19 -4.69
CA GLU A 198 -5.05 -17.91 -3.43
C GLU A 198 -6.18 -16.87 -3.60
N ARG A 199 -7.18 -16.94 -2.74
CA ARG A 199 -8.24 -15.93 -2.70
C ARG A 199 -7.73 -14.68 -2.00
N THR A 200 -8.22 -13.53 -2.43
CA THR A 200 -7.82 -12.23 -1.83
C THR A 200 -8.11 -12.18 -0.34
N GLU A 201 -9.27 -12.75 0.06
CA GLU A 201 -9.66 -12.83 1.47
C GLU A 201 -8.65 -13.63 2.31
N THR A 202 -8.14 -14.74 1.75
CA THR A 202 -7.10 -15.57 2.38
C THR A 202 -5.80 -14.79 2.55
N ILE A 203 -5.35 -14.11 1.49
CA ILE A 203 -4.10 -13.31 1.53
C ILE A 203 -4.18 -12.22 2.59
N VAL A 204 -5.30 -11.50 2.68
CA VAL A 204 -5.49 -10.41 3.66
C VAL A 204 -5.57 -10.97 5.09
N THR A 205 -6.31 -12.04 5.31
CA THR A 205 -6.47 -12.66 6.63
C THR A 205 -5.13 -13.19 7.16
N TYR A 206 -4.41 -13.97 6.35
CA TYR A 206 -3.08 -14.48 6.73
C TYR A 206 -2.08 -13.35 6.98
N PHE A 207 -2.13 -12.27 6.19
CA PHE A 207 -1.27 -11.12 6.43
C PHE A 207 -1.53 -10.49 7.80
N PHE A 208 -2.77 -10.22 8.16
CA PHE A 208 -3.08 -9.61 9.46
C PHE A 208 -2.79 -10.55 10.63
N ILE A 209 -3.04 -11.84 10.49
CA ILE A 209 -2.65 -12.83 11.49
C ILE A 209 -1.14 -12.87 11.65
N SER A 210 -0.40 -12.99 10.55
CA SER A 210 1.07 -13.01 10.58
C SER A 210 1.62 -11.71 11.18
N ALA A 211 1.04 -10.56 10.82
CA ALA A 211 1.47 -9.27 11.33
C ALA A 211 1.21 -9.15 12.84
N SER A 212 0.07 -9.63 13.32
CA SER A 212 -0.24 -9.63 14.74
C SER A 212 0.70 -10.55 15.53
N ILE A 213 1.02 -11.73 15.00
CA ILE A 213 1.92 -12.67 15.67
C ILE A 213 3.37 -12.16 15.63
N LEU A 214 3.86 -11.74 14.47
CA LEU A 214 5.24 -11.30 14.30
C LEU A 214 5.55 -10.02 15.08
N SER A 215 4.58 -9.12 15.19
CA SER A 215 4.76 -7.89 15.98
C SER A 215 4.93 -8.17 17.47
N LEU A 216 4.38 -9.28 18.01
CA LEU A 216 4.62 -9.70 19.39
C LEU A 216 6.09 -10.01 19.68
N LEU A 217 6.88 -10.37 18.66
CA LEU A 217 8.33 -10.55 18.81
C LEU A 217 9.06 -9.25 19.18
N THR A 218 8.42 -8.10 18.96
CA THR A 218 8.97 -6.80 19.37
C THR A 218 8.63 -6.42 20.82
N LEU A 219 7.84 -7.23 21.53
CA LEU A 219 7.44 -6.98 22.91
C LEU A 219 8.65 -6.79 23.86
N PRO A 220 9.75 -7.59 23.75
CA PRO A 220 10.95 -7.37 24.57
C PRO A 220 11.70 -6.08 24.28
N LEU A 221 11.41 -5.40 23.15
CA LEU A 221 12.05 -4.16 22.74
C LEU A 221 11.47 -2.92 23.45
N GLY A 222 10.61 -3.11 24.45
CA GLY A 222 10.12 -2.03 25.30
C GLY A 222 8.77 -1.48 24.86
N TRP A 223 7.75 -2.35 24.74
CA TRP A 223 6.38 -1.89 24.61
C TRP A 223 5.97 -1.08 25.84
N VAL A 224 5.12 -0.10 25.63
CA VAL A 224 4.60 0.79 26.67
C VAL A 224 3.09 0.59 26.80
N TRP A 225 2.56 0.74 28.00
CA TRP A 225 1.11 0.73 28.18
C TRP A 225 0.52 2.01 27.57
N PRO A 226 -0.30 1.91 26.50
CA PRO A 226 -0.93 3.09 25.93
C PRO A 226 -1.92 3.70 26.90
N THR A 227 -1.99 5.02 26.92
CA THR A 227 -3.08 5.72 27.62
C THR A 227 -4.43 5.33 27.02
N PRO A 228 -5.56 5.50 27.72
CA PRO A 228 -6.88 5.20 27.14
C PRO A 228 -7.14 5.91 25.81
N GLU A 229 -6.67 7.13 25.64
CA GLU A 229 -6.76 7.90 24.40
C GLU A 229 -5.90 7.28 23.28
N GLN A 230 -4.65 6.95 23.58
CA GLN A 230 -3.76 6.28 22.63
C GLN A 230 -4.30 4.90 22.24
N ALA A 231 -4.82 4.13 23.20
CA ALA A 231 -5.44 2.84 22.92
C ALA A 231 -6.65 2.99 21.98
N ALA A 232 -7.51 4.00 22.20
CA ALA A 232 -8.63 4.27 21.32
C ALA A 232 -8.17 4.63 19.90
N LEU A 233 -7.12 5.44 19.76
CA LEU A 233 -6.54 5.78 18.46
C LEU A 233 -5.93 4.56 17.76
N LEU A 234 -5.20 3.71 18.48
CA LEU A 234 -4.59 2.50 17.93
C LEU A 234 -5.65 1.47 17.49
N ILE A 235 -6.71 1.27 18.28
CA ILE A 235 -7.84 0.40 17.96
C ILE A 235 -8.58 0.96 16.74
N GLY A 236 -8.85 2.28 16.75
CA GLY A 236 -9.44 2.99 15.62
C GLY A 236 -8.60 2.83 14.35
N ALA A 237 -7.28 3.02 14.43
CA ALA A 237 -6.37 2.82 13.32
C ALA A 237 -6.45 1.39 12.75
N GLY A 238 -6.55 0.38 13.61
CA GLY A 238 -6.77 -0.99 13.19
C GLY A 238 -8.09 -1.18 12.43
N PHE A 239 -9.18 -0.69 12.99
CA PHE A 239 -10.50 -0.77 12.36
C PHE A 239 -10.53 -0.05 11.00
N PHE A 240 -10.07 1.20 10.96
CA PHE A 240 -10.01 1.99 9.71
C PHE A 240 -9.09 1.32 8.67
N GLY A 241 -7.94 0.80 9.09
CA GLY A 241 -7.04 0.06 8.23
C GLY A 241 -7.67 -1.22 7.65
N GLY A 242 -8.45 -1.95 8.45
CA GLY A 242 -9.20 -3.13 8.02
C GLY A 242 -10.30 -2.79 7.00
N VAL A 243 -11.10 -1.77 7.28
CA VAL A 243 -12.14 -1.27 6.35
C VAL A 243 -11.50 -0.76 5.05
N GLY A 244 -10.46 0.07 5.15
CA GLY A 244 -9.71 0.57 3.99
C GLY A 244 -9.20 -0.57 3.11
N GLN A 245 -8.65 -1.63 3.72
CA GLN A 245 -8.15 -2.80 3.00
C GLN A 245 -9.27 -3.57 2.29
N LEU A 246 -10.43 -3.73 2.92
CA LEU A 246 -11.60 -4.37 2.29
C LEU A 246 -12.11 -3.57 1.10
N LEU A 247 -12.23 -2.25 1.24
CA LEU A 247 -12.68 -1.36 0.18
C LEU A 247 -11.69 -1.34 -1.00
N MET A 248 -10.39 -1.21 -0.71
CA MET A 248 -9.33 -1.26 -1.72
C MET A 248 -9.36 -2.59 -2.48
N THR A 249 -9.41 -3.69 -1.77
CA THR A 249 -9.49 -5.01 -2.40
C THR A 249 -10.75 -5.18 -3.24
N SER A 250 -11.87 -4.64 -2.76
CA SER A 250 -13.14 -4.66 -3.49
C SER A 250 -13.09 -3.79 -4.75
N SER A 251 -12.38 -2.66 -4.73
CA SER A 251 -12.25 -1.78 -5.90
C SER A 251 -11.63 -2.48 -7.10
N TYR A 252 -10.64 -3.36 -6.87
CA TYR A 252 -9.99 -4.17 -7.92
C TYR A 252 -10.92 -5.20 -8.58
N ARG A 253 -12.12 -5.42 -8.03
CA ARG A 253 -13.12 -6.30 -8.65
C ARG A 253 -13.97 -5.57 -9.69
N TYR A 254 -14.09 -4.25 -9.60
CA TYR A 254 -14.98 -3.45 -10.44
C TYR A 254 -14.25 -2.67 -11.52
N ALA A 255 -12.95 -2.44 -11.38
CA ALA A 255 -12.17 -1.70 -12.35
C ALA A 255 -10.73 -2.21 -12.40
N ASP A 256 -10.11 -2.04 -13.57
CA ASP A 256 -8.70 -2.36 -13.77
C ASP A 256 -7.79 -1.47 -12.93
N MET A 257 -6.64 -2.02 -12.51
CA MET A 257 -5.64 -1.31 -11.72
C MET A 257 -5.24 0.03 -12.38
N SER A 258 -5.07 0.06 -13.70
CA SER A 258 -4.73 1.25 -14.47
C SER A 258 -5.78 2.37 -14.41
N VAL A 259 -7.05 2.00 -14.11
CA VAL A 259 -8.15 2.98 -13.98
C VAL A 259 -8.17 3.58 -12.59
N ILE A 260 -7.94 2.75 -11.54
CA ILE A 260 -8.10 3.18 -10.14
C ILE A 260 -6.80 3.66 -9.49
N ALA A 261 -5.63 3.28 -10.01
CA ALA A 261 -4.35 3.66 -9.42
C ALA A 261 -4.11 5.19 -9.31
N PRO A 262 -4.52 6.05 -10.27
CA PRO A 262 -4.35 7.50 -10.13
C PRO A 262 -5.04 8.08 -8.89
N PHE A 263 -6.12 7.45 -8.45
CA PHE A 263 -6.88 7.91 -7.27
C PHE A 263 -6.15 7.64 -5.94
N GLU A 264 -5.06 6.87 -5.95
CA GLU A 264 -4.17 6.74 -4.80
C GLU A 264 -3.52 8.08 -4.43
N TYR A 265 -3.21 8.90 -5.43
CA TYR A 265 -2.56 10.21 -5.22
C TYR A 265 -3.46 11.22 -4.49
N VAL A 266 -4.77 10.95 -4.36
CA VAL A 266 -5.67 11.71 -3.49
C VAL A 266 -5.19 11.68 -2.04
N SER A 267 -4.54 10.59 -1.61
CA SER A 267 -3.97 10.49 -0.27
C SER A 267 -2.92 11.56 0.01
N LEU A 268 -2.14 11.98 -0.98
CA LEU A 268 -1.15 13.05 -0.81
C LEU A 268 -1.82 14.39 -0.50
N ILE A 269 -2.87 14.73 -1.24
CA ILE A 269 -3.64 15.95 -0.99
C ILE A 269 -4.23 15.92 0.41
N LEU A 270 -4.84 14.80 0.80
CA LEU A 270 -5.42 14.64 2.12
C LEU A 270 -4.37 14.71 3.22
N THR A 271 -3.21 14.08 3.04
CA THR A 271 -2.13 14.12 4.05
C THR A 271 -1.49 15.48 4.17
N ILE A 272 -1.42 16.30 3.11
CA ILE A 272 -0.99 17.70 3.17
C ILE A 272 -2.00 18.51 4.00
N ILE A 273 -3.29 18.39 3.70
CA ILE A 273 -4.34 19.11 4.42
C ILE A 273 -4.36 18.71 5.90
N ILE A 274 -4.38 17.42 6.19
CA ILE A 274 -4.43 16.89 7.55
C ILE A 274 -3.13 17.18 8.31
N GLY A 275 -1.97 17.05 7.66
CA GLY A 275 -0.68 17.38 8.22
C GLY A 275 -0.63 18.85 8.67
N PHE A 276 -1.10 19.75 7.83
CA PHE A 276 -1.14 21.17 8.14
C PHE A 276 -2.17 21.50 9.26
N VAL A 277 -3.40 20.96 9.15
CA VAL A 277 -4.49 21.32 10.07
C VAL A 277 -4.34 20.67 11.45
N ILE A 278 -3.91 19.40 11.51
CA ILE A 278 -3.86 18.64 12.76
C ILE A 278 -2.46 18.68 13.41
N PHE A 279 -1.42 18.57 12.61
CA PHE A 279 -0.04 18.44 13.11
C PHE A 279 0.80 19.71 12.95
N ALA A 280 0.25 20.76 12.34
CA ALA A 280 0.98 21.98 11.96
C ALA A 280 2.21 21.68 11.06
N ASP A 281 2.18 20.58 10.33
CA ASP A 281 3.22 20.16 9.39
C ASP A 281 3.15 21.08 8.14
N VAL A 282 4.06 22.04 8.02
CA VAL A 282 4.14 22.90 6.85
C VAL A 282 4.91 22.17 5.75
N PRO A 283 4.29 21.89 4.58
CA PRO A 283 4.97 21.20 3.50
C PRO A 283 6.12 22.08 2.95
N THR A 284 7.30 21.48 2.87
CA THR A 284 8.48 22.16 2.33
C THR A 284 8.45 22.24 0.81
N LEU A 285 9.10 23.22 0.22
CA LEU A 285 9.17 23.35 -1.24
C LEU A 285 9.82 22.12 -1.92
N PRO A 286 10.93 21.55 -1.41
CA PRO A 286 11.48 20.30 -1.95
C PRO A 286 10.48 19.12 -1.87
N MET A 287 9.72 19.02 -0.76
CA MET A 287 8.68 17.99 -0.63
C MET A 287 7.61 18.15 -1.72
N LEU A 288 7.08 19.36 -1.92
CA LEU A 288 6.06 19.61 -2.94
C LEU A 288 6.60 19.35 -4.36
N ALA A 289 7.80 19.85 -4.66
CA ALA A 289 8.43 19.64 -5.98
C ALA A 289 8.67 18.17 -6.26
N GLY A 290 9.26 17.42 -5.33
CA GLY A 290 9.50 16.00 -5.48
C GLY A 290 8.20 15.19 -5.57
N ALA A 291 7.18 15.54 -4.79
CA ALA A 291 5.87 14.92 -4.85
C ALA A 291 5.21 15.11 -6.22
N VAL A 292 5.26 16.32 -6.79
CA VAL A 292 4.74 16.59 -8.15
C VAL A 292 5.47 15.74 -9.19
N ILE A 293 6.80 15.63 -9.10
CA ILE A 293 7.61 14.81 -10.03
C ILE A 293 7.19 13.33 -9.94
N ILE A 294 7.05 12.78 -8.73
CA ILE A 294 6.67 11.37 -8.51
C ILE A 294 5.26 11.12 -9.05
N VAL A 295 4.30 11.97 -8.69
CA VAL A 295 2.91 11.84 -9.14
C VAL A 295 2.80 11.93 -10.66
N ALA A 296 3.46 12.93 -11.26
CA ALA A 296 3.46 13.10 -12.70
C ALA A 296 4.08 11.90 -13.43
N SER A 297 5.21 11.37 -12.94
CA SER A 297 5.85 10.19 -13.51
C SER A 297 4.94 8.94 -13.42
N GLY A 298 4.31 8.73 -12.28
CA GLY A 298 3.39 7.61 -12.07
C GLY A 298 2.13 7.70 -12.94
N ILE A 299 1.52 8.88 -13.03
CA ILE A 299 0.37 9.13 -13.91
C ILE A 299 0.76 8.92 -15.37
N ALA A 300 1.94 9.39 -15.81
CA ALA A 300 2.42 9.20 -17.18
C ALA A 300 2.52 7.71 -17.55
N VAL A 301 3.01 6.86 -16.66
CA VAL A 301 3.05 5.40 -16.86
C VAL A 301 1.63 4.84 -17.04
N ILE A 302 0.70 5.21 -16.15
CA ILE A 302 -0.67 4.70 -16.15
C ILE A 302 -1.40 5.12 -17.45
N LEU A 303 -1.29 6.39 -17.84
CA LEU A 303 -1.91 6.89 -19.08
C LEU A 303 -1.36 6.19 -20.31
N ARG A 304 -0.06 5.98 -20.37
CA ARG A 304 0.59 5.28 -21.50
C ARG A 304 0.14 3.83 -21.59
N GLU A 305 0.06 3.12 -20.48
CA GLU A 305 -0.43 1.73 -20.44
C GLU A 305 -1.88 1.62 -20.90
N ARG A 306 -2.72 2.57 -20.50
CA ARG A 306 -4.11 2.66 -20.93
C ARG A 306 -4.20 2.87 -22.45
N TRP A 307 -3.39 3.77 -23.00
CA TRP A 307 -3.32 4.03 -24.43
C TRP A 307 -2.93 2.78 -25.22
N LEU A 308 -1.84 2.11 -24.81
CA LEU A 308 -1.37 0.87 -25.45
C LEU A 308 -2.38 -0.28 -25.32
N GLY A 309 -3.13 -0.35 -24.21
CA GLY A 309 -4.20 -1.32 -24.03
C GLY A 309 -5.36 -1.10 -24.99
N LEU A 310 -5.76 0.15 -25.21
CA LEU A 310 -6.80 0.53 -26.16
C LEU A 310 -6.39 0.24 -27.62
N ASP A 311 -5.14 0.53 -27.98
CA ASP A 311 -4.62 0.25 -29.33
C ASP A 311 -4.59 -1.25 -29.63
N ARG A 312 -4.19 -2.07 -28.65
CA ARG A 312 -4.23 -3.55 -28.78
C ARG A 312 -5.64 -4.09 -28.90
N ALA A 313 -6.61 -3.55 -28.15
CA ALA A 313 -8.00 -3.95 -28.24
C ALA A 313 -8.59 -3.63 -29.63
N ARG A 314 -8.33 -2.41 -30.15
CA ARG A 314 -8.75 -1.99 -31.50
C ARG A 314 -8.10 -2.85 -32.59
N ALA A 315 -6.80 -3.15 -32.46
CA ALA A 315 -6.10 -4.00 -33.43
C ALA A 315 -6.67 -5.44 -33.42
N LYS A 316 -7.09 -5.96 -32.28
CA LYS A 316 -7.72 -7.27 -32.16
C LYS A 316 -9.12 -7.28 -32.80
N GLU A 317 -9.94 -6.25 -32.57
CA GLU A 317 -11.24 -6.10 -33.19
C GLU A 317 -11.13 -5.98 -34.71
N ALA A 318 -10.13 -5.23 -35.23
CA ALA A 318 -9.89 -5.08 -36.66
C ALA A 318 -9.34 -6.35 -37.35
N SER A 319 -8.78 -7.29 -36.57
CA SER A 319 -8.23 -8.56 -37.07
C SER A 319 -9.19 -9.76 -36.91
N THR A 320 -10.39 -9.54 -36.39
CA THR A 320 -11.43 -10.59 -36.31
C THR A 320 -12.32 -10.43 -37.55
N PRO A 321 -12.32 -11.42 -38.51
CA PRO A 321 -13.10 -11.37 -39.73
C PRO A 321 -14.61 -11.45 -39.49
#